data_aae7b9a330188bfccac37e7a12480e42
#
_entry.id   aae7b9a330188bfccac37e7a12480e42
#
_cell.length_a   1.000
_cell.length_b   1.000
_cell.length_c   1.000
_cell.angle_alpha   90.00
_cell.angle_beta   90.00
_cell.angle_gamma   90.00
#
_symmetry.space_group_name_H-M   'P 1'
#
loop_
_entity.id
_entity.type
_entity.pdbx_description
1 polymer ?
#
loop_
_entity_poly.entity_id
_entity_poly.type
_entity_poly.pdbx_seq_one_letter_code
_entity_poly.pdbx_strand_id
1 'polypeptide(L)'
;SAAAAKRVAQAMHLVAFEQDYFCEMVKLDNAKTDAEKKAAFNKMIAIADTHKAKILEGDSFRYFESWKNPVLRELAPSMPGAKPLALARACRPEITAAEVTESLNFLIKADLLKKDKDGNYARTETGITTGPMDVTPVAVRSMHRQMGEFALEAIEGVPQNERHFSGLTLGITRKAYAEIVQKIAEFRKEIIAIATRSTATEEVYRLNVQFFPMTNKSINKKG
;
A
#
# COMPACT_ATOMS: atom_id res chain seq x y z
N SER A 1 -17.89 17.65 -12.82
CA SER A 1 -16.98 18.28 -13.79
C SER A 1 -15.53 18.02 -13.44
N ALA A 2 -14.60 18.05 -14.40
CA ALA A 2 -13.17 17.82 -14.17
C ALA A 2 -12.57 18.76 -13.09
N ALA A 3 -13.02 20.01 -13.03
CA ALA A 3 -12.59 20.97 -12.01
C ALA A 3 -13.06 20.57 -10.60
N ALA A 4 -14.24 19.96 -10.47
CA ALA A 4 -14.73 19.45 -9.20
C ALA A 4 -13.92 18.20 -8.75
N ALA A 5 -13.64 17.28 -9.66
CA ALA A 5 -12.80 16.11 -9.37
C ALA A 5 -11.41 16.53 -8.88
N LYS A 6 -10.78 17.51 -9.53
CA LYS A 6 -9.47 18.02 -9.11
C LYS A 6 -9.50 18.65 -7.70
N ARG A 7 -10.54 19.42 -7.37
CA ARG A 7 -10.71 19.97 -6.01
C ARG A 7 -10.91 18.89 -4.96
N VAL A 8 -11.67 17.86 -5.28
CA VAL A 8 -11.86 16.70 -4.38
C VAL A 8 -10.54 15.98 -4.17
N ALA A 9 -9.80 15.66 -5.25
CA ALA A 9 -8.49 15.03 -5.17
C ALA A 9 -7.48 15.83 -4.32
N GLN A 10 -7.50 17.17 -4.45
CA GLN A 10 -6.68 18.07 -3.61
C GLN A 10 -7.12 18.04 -2.15
N ALA A 11 -8.43 18.06 -1.87
CA ALA A 11 -8.98 17.98 -0.51
C ALA A 11 -8.68 16.63 0.16
N MET A 12 -8.53 15.57 -0.64
CA MET A 12 -8.09 14.23 -0.21
C MET A 12 -6.56 14.13 -0.05
N HIS A 13 -5.82 15.19 -0.32
CA HIS A 13 -4.35 15.22 -0.26
C HIS A 13 -3.66 14.19 -1.14
N LEU A 14 -4.25 13.86 -2.28
CA LEU A 14 -3.63 12.97 -3.26
C LEU A 14 -2.38 13.62 -3.85
N VAL A 15 -1.33 12.84 -4.09
CA VAL A 15 -0.13 13.33 -4.79
C VAL A 15 -0.40 13.47 -6.29
N ALA A 16 0.46 14.19 -7.03
CA ALA A 16 0.19 14.62 -8.40
C ALA A 16 -0.36 13.50 -9.31
N PHE A 17 0.29 12.34 -9.37
CA PHE A 17 -0.18 11.25 -10.23
C PHE A 17 -1.47 10.60 -9.76
N GLU A 18 -1.71 10.55 -8.45
CA GLU A 18 -2.97 10.05 -7.87
C GLU A 18 -4.12 11.02 -8.18
N GLN A 19 -3.85 12.34 -8.20
CA GLN A 19 -4.84 13.32 -8.65
C GLN A 19 -5.21 13.12 -10.11
N ASP A 20 -4.22 12.89 -10.96
CA ASP A 20 -4.44 12.65 -12.39
C ASP A 20 -5.22 11.33 -12.60
N TYR A 21 -4.84 10.26 -11.91
CA TYR A 21 -5.56 9.01 -11.94
C TYR A 21 -7.01 9.14 -11.46
N PHE A 22 -7.24 9.81 -10.33
CA PHE A 22 -8.57 10.09 -9.79
C PHE A 22 -9.42 10.89 -10.79
N CYS A 23 -8.84 11.89 -11.44
CA CYS A 23 -9.55 12.66 -12.45
C CYS A 23 -9.97 11.80 -13.66
N GLU A 24 -9.11 10.88 -14.11
CA GLU A 24 -9.45 9.98 -15.22
C GLU A 24 -10.49 8.93 -14.79
N MET A 25 -10.45 8.44 -13.54
CA MET A 25 -11.48 7.55 -12.96
C MET A 25 -12.87 8.24 -12.94
N VAL A 26 -12.93 9.49 -12.50
CA VAL A 26 -14.18 10.27 -12.52
C VAL A 26 -14.67 10.52 -13.96
N LYS A 27 -13.76 10.67 -14.93
CA LYS A 27 -14.14 10.78 -16.35
C LYS A 27 -14.68 9.45 -16.87
N LEU A 28 -14.08 8.32 -16.51
CA LEU A 28 -14.54 6.99 -16.88
C LEU A 28 -15.97 6.73 -16.40
N ASP A 29 -16.24 7.05 -15.12
CA ASP A 29 -17.55 6.87 -14.50
C ASP A 29 -18.64 7.76 -15.14
N ASN A 30 -18.28 8.99 -15.54
CA ASN A 30 -19.19 9.95 -16.15
C ASN A 30 -19.23 9.90 -17.69
N ALA A 31 -18.48 9.00 -18.32
CA ALA A 31 -18.39 8.90 -19.78
C ALA A 31 -19.70 8.39 -20.37
N LYS A 32 -20.19 9.09 -21.41
CA LYS A 32 -21.44 8.80 -22.11
C LYS A 32 -21.26 7.90 -23.32
N THR A 33 -20.07 7.82 -23.85
CA THR A 33 -19.73 7.03 -25.02
C THR A 33 -18.62 6.01 -24.74
N ASP A 34 -18.62 4.90 -25.48
CA ASP A 34 -17.56 3.89 -25.35
C ASP A 34 -16.18 4.43 -25.74
N ALA A 35 -16.12 5.40 -26.63
CA ALA A 35 -14.88 6.09 -27.02
C ALA A 35 -14.30 6.89 -25.84
N GLU A 36 -15.14 7.63 -25.11
CA GLU A 36 -14.72 8.38 -23.89
C GLU A 36 -14.28 7.43 -22.78
N LYS A 37 -15.03 6.33 -22.56
CA LYS A 37 -14.66 5.28 -21.59
C LYS A 37 -13.29 4.70 -21.89
N LYS A 38 -13.07 4.30 -23.15
CA LYS A 38 -11.80 3.73 -23.60
C LYS A 38 -10.65 4.72 -23.46
N ALA A 39 -10.86 5.98 -23.77
CA ALA A 39 -9.84 7.03 -23.65
C ALA A 39 -9.44 7.28 -22.18
N ALA A 40 -10.42 7.38 -21.27
CA ALA A 40 -10.17 7.55 -19.85
C ALA A 40 -9.47 6.31 -19.25
N PHE A 41 -9.93 5.12 -19.61
CA PHE A 41 -9.31 3.86 -19.16
C PHE A 41 -7.85 3.73 -19.62
N ASN A 42 -7.56 4.02 -20.90
CA ASN A 42 -6.19 3.96 -21.41
C ASN A 42 -5.25 4.96 -20.69
N LYS A 43 -5.75 6.14 -20.33
CA LYS A 43 -4.97 7.10 -19.53
C LYS A 43 -4.72 6.62 -18.12
N MET A 44 -5.71 6.00 -17.49
CA MET A 44 -5.54 5.38 -16.15
C MET A 44 -4.44 4.31 -16.19
N ILE A 45 -4.46 3.42 -17.18
CA ILE A 45 -3.41 2.42 -17.38
C ILE A 45 -2.04 3.08 -17.58
N ALA A 46 -1.92 4.07 -18.44
CA ALA A 46 -0.65 4.75 -18.69
C ALA A 46 -0.09 5.45 -17.44
N ILE A 47 -0.95 6.04 -16.59
CA ILE A 47 -0.53 6.63 -15.30
C ILE A 47 -0.03 5.53 -14.35
N ALA A 48 -0.76 4.42 -14.23
CA ALA A 48 -0.37 3.30 -13.39
C ALA A 48 0.97 2.70 -13.83
N ASP A 49 1.15 2.44 -15.11
CA ASP A 49 2.38 1.88 -15.70
C ASP A 49 3.59 2.81 -15.50
N THR A 50 3.40 4.11 -15.70
CA THR A 50 4.45 5.11 -15.52
C THR A 50 4.98 5.13 -14.07
N HIS A 51 4.11 4.87 -13.11
CA HIS A 51 4.47 4.86 -11.69
C HIS A 51 4.79 3.46 -11.15
N LYS A 52 4.83 2.44 -12.02
CA LYS A 52 5.13 1.03 -11.68
C LYS A 52 4.32 0.54 -10.46
N ALA A 53 3.08 0.95 -10.38
CA ALA A 53 2.19 0.60 -9.29
C ALA A 53 0.89 0.05 -9.85
N LYS A 54 0.48 -1.12 -9.38
CA LYS A 54 -0.84 -1.67 -9.66
C LYS A 54 -1.84 -1.08 -8.68
N ILE A 55 -2.89 -0.48 -9.22
CA ILE A 55 -4.03 -0.04 -8.43
C ILE A 55 -4.99 -1.23 -8.35
N LEU A 56 -5.18 -1.74 -7.14
CA LEU A 56 -6.08 -2.85 -6.90
C LEU A 56 -7.52 -2.37 -6.92
N GLU A 57 -8.26 -2.68 -8.01
CA GLU A 57 -9.70 -2.50 -8.08
C GLU A 57 -10.39 -3.84 -7.73
N GLY A 58 -11.38 -3.80 -6.87
CA GLY A 58 -12.22 -4.96 -6.53
C GLY A 58 -11.64 -5.94 -5.50
N ASP A 59 -10.41 -6.41 -5.66
CA ASP A 59 -9.73 -7.30 -4.71
C ASP A 59 -8.90 -6.57 -3.64
N SER A 60 -8.84 -5.24 -3.70
CA SER A 60 -8.08 -4.43 -2.73
C SER A 60 -8.54 -4.63 -1.30
N PHE A 61 -9.85 -4.82 -1.08
CA PHE A 61 -10.38 -5.16 0.25
C PHE A 61 -9.71 -6.42 0.78
N ARG A 62 -9.73 -7.51 0.02
CA ARG A 62 -9.15 -8.79 0.41
C ARG A 62 -7.64 -8.71 0.61
N TYR A 63 -6.94 -7.93 -0.21
CA TYR A 63 -5.51 -7.75 -0.06
C TYR A 63 -5.15 -7.09 1.28
N PHE A 64 -5.89 -6.06 1.68
CA PHE A 64 -5.66 -5.33 2.93
C PHE A 64 -6.39 -5.91 4.14
N GLU A 65 -7.26 -6.89 3.97
CA GLU A 65 -7.93 -7.59 5.06
C GLU A 65 -6.96 -8.37 5.95
N SER A 66 -5.88 -8.89 5.36
CA SER A 66 -4.89 -9.69 6.05
C SER A 66 -3.46 -9.22 5.77
N TRP A 67 -2.68 -9.02 6.83
CA TRP A 67 -1.26 -8.71 6.76
C TRP A 67 -0.43 -9.79 6.03
N LYS A 68 -0.92 -11.02 5.97
CA LYS A 68 -0.26 -12.16 5.32
C LYS A 68 -0.11 -11.94 3.81
N ASN A 69 -1.10 -11.33 3.17
CA ASN A 69 -1.08 -11.10 1.73
C ASN A 69 0.10 -10.23 1.28
N PRO A 70 0.34 -9.01 1.80
CA PRO A 70 1.51 -8.23 1.42
C PRO A 70 2.83 -8.89 1.82
N VAL A 71 2.91 -9.57 2.97
CA VAL A 71 4.13 -10.26 3.38
C VAL A 71 4.45 -11.44 2.47
N LEU A 72 3.48 -12.31 2.18
CA LEU A 72 3.69 -13.47 1.32
C LEU A 72 3.94 -13.09 -0.15
N ARG A 73 3.40 -11.96 -0.60
CA ARG A 73 3.71 -11.43 -1.93
C ARG A 73 5.19 -11.11 -2.10
N GLU A 74 5.83 -10.61 -1.06
CA GLU A 74 7.27 -10.29 -1.08
C GLU A 74 8.14 -11.50 -0.74
N LEU A 75 7.68 -12.35 0.21
CA LEU A 75 8.44 -13.49 0.72
C LEU A 75 8.48 -14.67 -0.25
N ALA A 76 7.37 -15.04 -0.90
CA ALA A 76 7.31 -16.24 -1.73
C ALA A 76 8.31 -16.23 -2.91
N PRO A 77 8.54 -15.11 -3.61
CA PRO A 77 9.58 -15.03 -4.64
C PRO A 77 11.01 -15.17 -4.13
N SER A 78 11.29 -14.83 -2.87
CA SER A 78 12.64 -14.94 -2.29
C SER A 78 12.98 -16.36 -1.82
N MET A 79 12.02 -17.28 -1.83
CA MET A 79 12.18 -18.66 -1.39
C MET A 79 11.77 -19.64 -2.51
N PRO A 80 12.55 -19.76 -3.61
CA PRO A 80 12.21 -20.61 -4.74
C PRO A 80 12.00 -22.07 -4.32
N GLY A 81 10.93 -22.70 -4.81
CA GLY A 81 10.58 -24.09 -4.49
C GLY A 81 10.09 -24.34 -3.05
N ALA A 82 10.00 -23.31 -2.22
CA ALA A 82 9.57 -23.48 -0.83
C ALA A 82 8.12 -23.97 -0.74
N LYS A 83 7.91 -24.99 0.10
CA LYS A 83 6.58 -25.49 0.43
C LYS A 83 5.86 -24.53 1.39
N PRO A 84 4.52 -24.52 1.44
CA PRO A 84 3.76 -23.63 2.32
C PRO A 84 4.21 -23.64 3.79
N LEU A 85 4.61 -24.78 4.32
CA LEU A 85 5.12 -24.88 5.70
C LEU A 85 6.43 -24.11 5.92
N ALA A 86 7.31 -24.09 4.93
CA ALA A 86 8.57 -23.36 5.03
C ALA A 86 8.32 -21.83 5.00
N LEU A 87 7.42 -21.37 4.11
CA LEU A 87 6.98 -19.99 4.07
C LEU A 87 6.27 -19.56 5.35
N ALA A 88 5.47 -20.46 5.94
CA ALA A 88 4.76 -20.22 7.20
C ALA A 88 5.72 -19.93 8.36
N ARG A 89 6.78 -20.74 8.48
CA ARG A 89 7.82 -20.58 9.51
C ARG A 89 8.72 -19.35 9.28
N ALA A 90 8.82 -18.87 8.05
CA ALA A 90 9.58 -17.68 7.72
C ALA A 90 8.78 -16.38 7.99
N CYS A 91 7.47 -16.46 8.22
CA CYS A 91 6.67 -15.31 8.64
C CYS A 91 6.90 -14.97 10.12
N ARG A 92 6.80 -13.69 10.45
CA ARG A 92 6.77 -13.23 11.84
C ARG A 92 5.53 -12.35 12.05
N PRO A 93 4.58 -12.76 12.92
CA PRO A 93 4.53 -14.06 13.62
C PRO A 93 4.38 -15.25 12.66
N GLU A 94 4.76 -16.44 13.12
CA GLU A 94 4.53 -17.67 12.37
C GLU A 94 3.03 -17.88 12.11
N ILE A 95 2.72 -18.43 10.94
CA ILE A 95 1.35 -18.74 10.51
C ILE A 95 1.26 -20.23 10.13
N THR A 96 0.09 -20.70 9.81
CA THR A 96 -0.10 -22.08 9.37
C THR A 96 0.15 -22.24 7.86
N ALA A 97 0.52 -23.44 7.42
CA ALA A 97 0.65 -23.77 6.01
C ALA A 97 -0.68 -23.60 5.24
N ALA A 98 -1.82 -23.77 5.90
CA ALA A 98 -3.15 -23.54 5.32
C ALA A 98 -3.35 -22.07 5.00
N GLU A 99 -3.02 -21.15 5.93
CA GLU A 99 -3.11 -19.70 5.74
C GLU A 99 -2.17 -19.21 4.62
N VAL A 100 -0.96 -19.79 4.54
CA VAL A 100 -0.05 -19.51 3.40
C VAL A 100 -0.70 -19.92 2.09
N THR A 101 -1.27 -21.13 2.02
CA THR A 101 -1.90 -21.65 0.80
C THR A 101 -3.09 -20.77 0.39
N GLU A 102 -3.93 -20.37 1.33
CA GLU A 102 -5.06 -19.48 1.07
C GLU A 102 -4.59 -18.12 0.51
N SER A 103 -3.61 -17.50 1.15
CA SER A 103 -3.06 -16.20 0.73
C SER A 103 -2.40 -16.29 -0.65
N LEU A 104 -1.59 -17.33 -0.91
CA LEU A 104 -0.95 -17.52 -2.23
C LEU A 104 -1.98 -17.74 -3.34
N ASN A 105 -3.01 -18.56 -3.09
CA ASN A 105 -4.10 -18.75 -4.05
C ASN A 105 -4.83 -17.44 -4.35
N PHE A 106 -5.10 -16.64 -3.33
CA PHE A 106 -5.67 -15.30 -3.50
C PHE A 106 -4.75 -14.42 -4.35
N LEU A 107 -3.46 -14.34 -4.01
CA LEU A 107 -2.49 -13.50 -4.73
C LEU A 107 -2.33 -13.90 -6.21
N ILE A 108 -2.37 -15.20 -6.51
CA ILE A 108 -2.36 -15.69 -7.90
C ILE A 108 -3.66 -15.30 -8.62
N LYS A 109 -4.82 -15.52 -7.99
CA LYS A 109 -6.12 -15.18 -8.58
C LYS A 109 -6.26 -13.68 -8.85
N ALA A 110 -5.72 -12.85 -7.97
CA ALA A 110 -5.71 -11.39 -8.10
C ALA A 110 -4.61 -10.88 -9.06
N ASP A 111 -3.89 -11.76 -9.75
CA ASP A 111 -2.75 -11.44 -10.63
C ASP A 111 -1.67 -10.60 -9.95
N LEU A 112 -1.40 -10.86 -8.66
CA LEU A 112 -0.35 -10.22 -7.87
C LEU A 112 0.91 -11.08 -7.76
N LEU A 113 0.75 -12.39 -7.94
CA LEU A 113 1.82 -13.37 -8.09
C LEU A 113 1.54 -14.26 -9.30
N LYS A 114 2.61 -14.74 -9.92
CA LYS A 114 2.58 -15.84 -10.89
C LYS A 114 3.35 -17.01 -10.30
N LYS A 115 2.87 -18.22 -10.57
CA LYS A 115 3.54 -19.47 -10.20
C LYS A 115 3.96 -20.19 -11.48
N ASP A 116 5.24 -20.56 -11.56
CA ASP A 116 5.77 -21.33 -12.69
C ASP A 116 5.52 -22.86 -12.53
N LYS A 117 5.97 -23.64 -13.51
CA LYS A 117 5.81 -25.10 -13.53
C LYS A 117 6.64 -25.79 -12.44
N ASP A 118 7.73 -25.18 -12.01
CA ASP A 118 8.64 -25.68 -10.98
C ASP A 118 8.17 -25.29 -9.56
N GLY A 119 7.10 -24.52 -9.47
CA GLY A 119 6.50 -24.11 -8.20
C GLY A 119 7.06 -22.81 -7.64
N ASN A 120 7.93 -22.10 -8.39
CA ASN A 120 8.47 -20.81 -7.96
C ASN A 120 7.47 -19.70 -8.18
N TYR A 121 7.56 -18.67 -7.33
CA TYR A 121 6.69 -17.51 -7.41
C TYR A 121 7.45 -16.31 -7.97
N ALA A 122 6.76 -15.48 -8.75
CA ALA A 122 7.26 -14.21 -9.25
C ALA A 122 6.19 -13.13 -9.04
N ARG A 123 6.62 -11.93 -8.66
CA ARG A 123 5.74 -10.77 -8.59
C ARG A 123 5.33 -10.34 -10.00
N THR A 124 4.08 -9.94 -10.18
CA THR A 124 3.59 -9.40 -11.46
C THR A 124 3.96 -7.94 -11.64
N GLU A 125 4.17 -7.20 -10.54
CA GLU A 125 4.51 -5.78 -10.50
C GLU A 125 5.40 -5.44 -9.31
N THR A 126 6.16 -4.33 -9.41
CA THR A 126 7.14 -3.91 -8.40
C THR A 126 6.53 -3.25 -7.16
N GLY A 127 5.29 -2.78 -7.23
CA GLY A 127 4.64 -2.12 -6.10
C GLY A 127 3.12 -2.25 -6.13
N ILE A 128 2.51 -2.14 -4.97
CA ILE A 128 1.06 -2.06 -4.80
C ILE A 128 0.75 -0.79 -4.00
N THR A 129 -0.11 0.04 -4.52
CA THR A 129 -0.67 1.19 -3.81
C THR A 129 -2.15 0.95 -3.50
N THR A 130 -2.63 1.55 -2.42
CA THR A 130 -4.05 1.54 -2.06
C THR A 130 -4.93 2.28 -3.07
N GLY A 131 -4.33 2.93 -4.08
CA GLY A 131 -5.07 3.86 -4.93
C GLY A 131 -5.55 5.09 -4.17
N PRO A 132 -6.47 5.88 -4.73
CA PRO A 132 -7.17 6.91 -3.98
C PRO A 132 -7.88 6.26 -2.80
N MET A 133 -7.78 6.88 -1.62
CA MET A 133 -8.17 6.34 -0.30
C MET A 133 -9.65 5.90 -0.15
N ASP A 134 -10.45 5.94 -1.20
CA ASP A 134 -11.86 5.54 -1.17
C ASP A 134 -12.08 4.03 -1.21
N VAL A 135 -11.01 3.26 -1.42
CA VAL A 135 -11.11 1.81 -1.43
C VAL A 135 -11.09 1.29 0.00
N THR A 136 -12.25 1.14 0.54
CA THR A 136 -12.63 0.42 1.75
C THR A 136 -11.89 0.86 3.02
N PRO A 137 -12.36 1.95 3.64
CA PRO A 137 -11.79 2.45 4.90
C PRO A 137 -11.66 1.39 6.01
N VAL A 138 -12.47 0.33 5.96
CA VAL A 138 -12.48 -0.74 6.97
C VAL A 138 -11.26 -1.66 6.84
N ALA A 139 -10.95 -2.17 5.64
CA ALA A 139 -9.80 -3.08 5.45
C ALA A 139 -8.48 -2.35 5.69
N VAL A 140 -8.34 -1.12 5.18
CA VAL A 140 -7.14 -0.30 5.41
C VAL A 140 -6.96 0.02 6.89
N ARG A 141 -8.04 0.34 7.62
CA ARG A 141 -7.99 0.53 9.08
C ARG A 141 -7.61 -0.75 9.83
N SER A 142 -8.15 -1.90 9.41
CA SER A 142 -7.77 -3.19 9.98
C SER A 142 -6.30 -3.49 9.78
N MET A 143 -5.79 -3.27 8.57
CA MET A 143 -4.36 -3.41 8.26
C MET A 143 -3.49 -2.49 9.12
N HIS A 144 -3.84 -1.20 9.24
CA HIS A 144 -3.07 -0.28 10.08
C HIS A 144 -3.06 -0.68 11.56
N ARG A 145 -4.16 -1.25 12.07
CA ARG A 145 -4.23 -1.77 13.44
C ARG A 145 -3.30 -2.98 13.60
N GLN A 146 -3.41 -3.99 12.75
CA GLN A 146 -2.54 -5.18 12.77
C GLN A 146 -1.06 -4.77 12.69
N MET A 147 -0.71 -3.86 11.79
CA MET A 147 0.66 -3.37 11.65
C MET A 147 1.14 -2.55 12.86
N GLY A 148 0.23 -1.87 13.54
CA GLY A 148 0.53 -1.18 14.81
C GLY A 148 0.81 -2.15 15.94
N GLU A 149 0.02 -3.21 16.06
CA GLU A 149 0.22 -4.29 17.04
C GLU A 149 1.59 -4.97 16.81
N PHE A 150 1.93 -5.33 15.59
CA PHE A 150 3.24 -5.91 15.27
C PHE A 150 4.40 -4.94 15.54
N ALA A 151 4.20 -3.64 15.34
CA ALA A 151 5.22 -2.64 15.70
C ALA A 151 5.46 -2.60 17.23
N LEU A 152 4.40 -2.72 18.05
CA LEU A 152 4.56 -2.82 19.49
C LEU A 152 5.32 -4.09 19.90
N GLU A 153 4.96 -5.24 19.36
CA GLU A 153 5.67 -6.51 19.61
C GLU A 153 7.14 -6.45 19.16
N ALA A 154 7.42 -5.76 18.05
CA ALA A 154 8.77 -5.62 17.53
C ALA A 154 9.69 -4.78 18.44
N ILE A 155 9.14 -3.92 19.30
CA ILE A 155 9.94 -3.13 20.26
C ILE A 155 10.76 -4.05 21.16
N GLU A 156 10.16 -5.16 21.63
CA GLU A 156 10.82 -6.10 22.53
C GLU A 156 11.33 -7.37 21.80
N GLY A 157 10.60 -7.81 20.77
CA GLY A 157 10.82 -9.09 20.11
C GLY A 157 11.81 -9.10 18.96
N VAL A 158 12.28 -7.93 18.47
CA VAL A 158 13.25 -7.82 17.37
C VAL A 158 14.55 -7.20 17.89
N PRO A 159 15.74 -7.74 17.55
CA PRO A 159 17.02 -7.15 17.93
C PRO A 159 17.15 -5.68 17.49
N GLN A 160 17.82 -4.86 18.28
CA GLN A 160 17.94 -3.41 18.04
C GLN A 160 18.59 -3.07 16.70
N ASN A 161 19.54 -3.87 16.25
CA ASN A 161 20.23 -3.70 14.97
C ASN A 161 19.40 -4.12 13.75
N GLU A 162 18.24 -4.77 13.96
CA GLU A 162 17.31 -5.22 12.91
C GLU A 162 16.04 -4.39 12.85
N ARG A 163 15.87 -3.39 13.72
CA ARG A 163 14.69 -2.54 13.79
C ARG A 163 15.05 -1.07 13.87
N HIS A 164 14.16 -0.21 13.41
CA HIS A 164 14.28 1.22 13.58
C HIS A 164 12.99 1.82 14.12
N PHE A 165 13.05 2.45 15.28
CA PHE A 165 11.96 3.23 15.87
C PHE A 165 12.41 4.66 16.06
N SER A 166 11.65 5.58 15.52
CA SER A 166 11.87 7.01 15.70
C SER A 166 10.54 7.76 15.71
N GLY A 167 10.50 8.89 16.37
CA GLY A 167 9.29 9.70 16.44
C GLY A 167 9.60 11.16 16.74
N LEU A 168 8.68 12.03 16.35
CA LEU A 168 8.71 13.46 16.61
C LEU A 168 7.39 13.91 17.22
N THR A 169 7.43 14.72 18.26
CA THR A 169 6.26 15.41 18.77
C THR A 169 6.34 16.88 18.35
N LEU A 170 5.35 17.35 17.59
CA LEU A 170 5.41 18.65 16.90
C LEU A 170 4.15 19.47 17.19
N GLY A 171 4.34 20.74 17.53
CA GLY A 171 3.28 21.75 17.49
C GLY A 171 3.24 22.38 16.09
N ILE A 172 2.15 22.18 15.34
CA ILE A 172 2.07 22.59 13.94
C ILE A 172 0.75 23.29 13.58
N THR A 173 0.77 24.07 12.49
CA THR A 173 -0.43 24.61 11.86
C THR A 173 -1.08 23.60 10.90
N ARG A 174 -2.33 23.86 10.49
CA ARG A 174 -3.00 23.04 9.44
C ARG A 174 -2.26 23.07 8.10
N LYS A 175 -1.62 24.21 7.77
CA LYS A 175 -0.81 24.35 6.56
C LYS A 175 0.41 23.44 6.64
N ALA A 176 1.15 23.49 7.74
CA ALA A 176 2.30 22.61 7.96
C ALA A 176 1.91 21.12 7.99
N TYR A 177 0.73 20.78 8.54
CA TYR A 177 0.22 19.41 8.47
C TYR A 177 0.09 18.92 7.01
N ALA A 178 -0.51 19.73 6.13
CA ALA A 178 -0.67 19.36 4.72
C ALA A 178 0.70 19.19 4.01
N GLU A 179 1.65 20.09 4.29
CA GLU A 179 3.01 20.00 3.75
C GLU A 179 3.74 18.74 4.23
N ILE A 180 3.62 18.38 5.51
CA ILE A 180 4.22 17.15 6.08
C ILE A 180 3.59 15.90 5.43
N VAL A 181 2.26 15.84 5.26
CA VAL A 181 1.60 14.71 4.60
C VAL A 181 2.12 14.52 3.17
N GLN A 182 2.33 15.62 2.44
CA GLN A 182 2.93 15.56 1.12
C GLN A 182 4.38 15.04 1.16
N LYS A 183 5.18 15.50 2.13
CA LYS A 183 6.56 15.00 2.32
C LYS A 183 6.62 13.52 2.68
N ILE A 184 5.69 13.03 3.50
CA ILE A 184 5.57 11.59 3.80
C ILE A 184 5.26 10.79 2.51
N ALA A 185 4.41 11.32 1.63
CA ALA A 185 4.12 10.66 0.36
C ALA A 185 5.35 10.62 -0.58
N GLU A 186 6.12 11.70 -0.65
CA GLU A 186 7.39 11.75 -1.40
C GLU A 186 8.41 10.76 -0.81
N PHE A 187 8.61 10.77 0.49
CA PHE A 187 9.49 9.84 1.20
C PHE A 187 9.14 8.38 0.94
N ARG A 188 7.85 8.02 0.95
CA ARG A 188 7.42 6.65 0.60
C ARG A 188 7.83 6.25 -0.81
N LYS A 189 7.76 7.15 -1.79
CA LYS A 189 8.23 6.89 -3.16
C LYS A 189 9.74 6.66 -3.22
N GLU A 190 10.51 7.45 -2.48
CA GLU A 190 11.97 7.29 -2.39
C GLU A 190 12.34 5.93 -1.79
N ILE A 191 11.65 5.50 -0.72
CA ILE A 191 11.86 4.17 -0.12
C ILE A 191 11.52 3.05 -1.10
N ILE A 192 10.41 3.15 -1.84
CA ILE A 192 10.07 2.17 -2.89
C ILE A 192 11.17 2.12 -3.96
N ALA A 193 11.67 3.27 -4.40
CA ALA A 193 12.75 3.34 -5.38
C ALA A 193 14.05 2.70 -4.88
N ILE A 194 14.37 2.83 -3.59
CA ILE A 194 15.50 2.15 -2.96
C ILE A 194 15.28 0.63 -2.94
N ALA A 195 14.12 0.18 -2.46
CA ALA A 195 13.80 -1.22 -2.32
C ALA A 195 13.74 -1.96 -3.67
N THR A 196 13.42 -1.25 -4.76
CA THR A 196 13.32 -1.84 -6.11
C THR A 196 14.61 -1.78 -6.92
N ARG A 197 15.71 -1.25 -6.37
CA ARG A 197 17.03 -1.25 -7.06
C ARG A 197 17.62 -2.64 -7.23
N SER A 198 17.34 -3.54 -6.29
CA SER A 198 17.77 -4.94 -6.33
C SER A 198 16.60 -5.85 -6.68
N THR A 199 16.86 -6.88 -7.46
CA THR A 199 15.92 -7.98 -7.71
C THR A 199 16.00 -9.07 -6.63
N ALA A 200 17.10 -9.10 -5.86
CA ALA A 200 17.26 -10.04 -4.76
C ALA A 200 16.56 -9.51 -3.51
N THR A 201 15.78 -10.36 -2.87
CA THR A 201 15.13 -10.09 -1.58
C THR A 201 15.71 -11.06 -0.55
N GLU A 202 16.34 -10.54 0.50
CA GLU A 202 16.88 -11.33 1.60
C GLU A 202 15.87 -11.44 2.74
N GLU A 203 15.20 -10.33 3.05
CA GLU A 203 14.22 -10.23 4.13
C GLU A 203 13.05 -9.33 3.75
N VAL A 204 11.92 -9.51 4.41
CA VAL A 204 10.72 -8.68 4.21
C VAL A 204 10.53 -7.77 5.42
N TYR A 205 10.64 -6.47 5.19
CA TYR A 205 10.43 -5.43 6.19
C TYR A 205 9.10 -4.70 6.00
N ARG A 206 8.53 -4.24 7.10
CA ARG A 206 7.38 -3.34 7.09
C ARG A 206 7.80 -1.95 7.55
N LEU A 207 7.57 -0.93 6.73
CA LEU A 207 7.63 0.47 7.12
C LEU A 207 6.22 0.98 7.47
N ASN A 208 6.01 1.38 8.73
CA ASN A 208 4.81 2.07 9.19
C ASN A 208 5.12 3.56 9.38
N VAL A 209 4.28 4.41 8.83
CA VAL A 209 4.33 5.85 9.09
C VAL A 209 2.97 6.27 9.64
N GLN A 210 2.96 6.79 10.87
CA GLN A 210 1.76 7.21 11.58
C GLN A 210 1.92 8.68 11.99
N PHE A 211 1.02 9.52 11.52
CA PHE A 211 1.01 10.95 11.81
C PHE A 211 -0.40 11.38 12.20
N PHE A 212 -0.62 11.62 13.49
CA PHE A 212 -1.94 11.83 14.07
C PHE A 212 -1.90 12.87 15.20
N PRO A 213 -3.03 13.53 15.52
CA PRO A 213 -3.09 14.53 16.59
C PRO A 213 -3.03 13.89 17.97
N MET A 214 -2.23 14.48 18.86
CA MET A 214 -2.15 14.15 20.28
C MET A 214 -2.99 15.11 21.15
N THR A 215 -3.67 16.08 20.53
CA THR A 215 -4.49 17.07 21.24
C THR A 215 -5.90 17.17 20.64
N ASN A 216 -6.86 17.57 21.44
CA ASN A 216 -8.22 17.87 20.97
C ASN A 216 -8.27 19.19 20.19
N LYS A 217 -9.18 19.30 19.21
CA LYS A 217 -9.36 20.50 18.36
C LYS A 217 -9.77 21.78 19.10
N SER A 218 -10.00 21.73 20.39
CA SER A 218 -10.51 22.84 21.20
C SER A 218 -9.48 23.92 21.57
N ILE A 219 -8.22 23.76 21.21
CA ILE A 219 -7.15 24.72 21.59
C ILE A 219 -7.30 26.08 20.87
N ASN A 220 -8.07 26.19 19.80
CA ASN A 220 -8.21 27.41 18.99
C ASN A 220 -9.63 27.97 18.90
N LYS A 221 -10.47 27.80 19.93
CA LYS A 221 -11.77 28.54 20.04
C LYS A 221 -11.64 29.70 21.02
N LYS A 222 -10.68 30.60 20.83
CA LYS A 222 -10.68 31.94 21.40
C LYS A 222 -9.87 32.85 20.48
N GLY A 223 -10.55 33.62 19.71
CA GLY A 223 -10.05 34.68 18.88
C GLY A 223 -11.14 35.13 17.94
#